data_441866269ff4ce2491dfffdb664d800c
#
_entry.id   441866269ff4ce2491dfffdb664d800c
#
_cell.length_a   1.000
_cell.length_b   1.000
_cell.length_c   1.000
_cell.angle_alpha   90.00
_cell.angle_beta   90.00
_cell.angle_gamma   90.00
#
_symmetry.space_group_name_H-M   'P 1'
#
loop_
_entity.id
_entity.type
_entity.pdbx_description
1 polymer ?
#
loop_
_entity_poly.entity_id
_entity_poly.type
_entity_poly.pdbx_seq_one_letter_code
_entity_poly.pdbx_strand_id
1 'polypeptide(L)'
;VRFPRDAGIKIPHMGWNTVAPTMPGGGVHPLFAGGEDAPRFYFVHSFHFECDRPEDVTATCVYGKPFAASVARGNIWGVQFHPEKSHRFGAALLRNFAEHA
;
A
#
# COMPACT_ATOMS: atom_id res chain seq x y z
N VAL A 1 6.61 3.87 -11.54
CA VAL A 1 5.90 4.31 -12.73
C VAL A 1 5.02 5.50 -12.39
N ARG A 2 5.02 6.49 -13.25
CA ARG A 2 4.20 7.68 -13.06
C ARG A 2 2.75 7.39 -13.41
N PHE A 3 1.80 7.96 -12.64
CA PHE A 3 0.39 7.88 -13.00
C PHE A 3 0.13 8.51 -14.37
N PRO A 4 -0.76 7.92 -15.19
CA PRO A 4 -1.10 8.50 -16.49
C PRO A 4 -1.77 9.86 -16.34
N ARG A 5 -1.34 10.84 -17.14
CA ARG A 5 -1.90 12.20 -17.08
C ARG A 5 -3.32 12.29 -17.61
N ASP A 6 -3.69 11.39 -18.50
CA ASP A 6 -4.99 11.38 -19.18
C ASP A 6 -6.04 10.52 -18.48
N ALA A 7 -5.73 10.04 -17.26
CA ALA A 7 -6.64 9.19 -16.50
C ALA A 7 -7.74 9.97 -15.78
N GLY A 8 -7.79 11.31 -15.93
CA GLY A 8 -8.80 12.15 -15.28
C GLY A 8 -8.60 12.31 -13.78
N ILE A 9 -7.42 12.02 -13.27
CA ILE A 9 -7.07 12.10 -11.85
C ILE A 9 -6.07 13.22 -11.60
N LYS A 10 -6.07 13.71 -10.36
CA LYS A 10 -5.04 14.67 -9.92
C LYS A 10 -3.71 13.97 -9.69
N ILE A 11 -2.63 14.59 -10.12
CA ILE A 11 -1.26 14.13 -9.84
C ILE A 11 -0.55 15.27 -9.11
N PRO A 12 0.03 15.03 -7.93
CA PRO A 12 0.18 13.73 -7.23
C PRO A 12 -1.11 13.22 -6.60
N HIS A 13 -1.15 11.92 -6.37
CA HIS A 13 -2.16 11.31 -5.50
C HIS A 13 -1.88 11.80 -4.09
N MET A 14 -2.79 12.60 -3.53
CA MET A 14 -2.60 13.24 -2.24
C MET A 14 -3.85 13.09 -1.40
N GLY A 15 -3.69 12.61 -0.16
CA GLY A 15 -4.78 12.47 0.78
C GLY A 15 -4.97 11.03 1.24
N TRP A 16 -6.07 10.81 1.95
CA TRP A 16 -6.43 9.50 2.48
C TRP A 16 -7.07 8.64 1.40
N ASN A 17 -6.69 7.38 1.38
CA ASN A 17 -7.33 6.40 0.50
C ASN A 17 -7.33 5.02 1.15
N THR A 18 -8.29 4.21 0.76
CA THR A 18 -8.45 2.85 1.28
C THR A 18 -7.49 1.91 0.58
N VAL A 19 -6.87 1.04 1.35
CA VAL A 19 -5.94 0.02 0.86
C VAL A 19 -6.55 -1.35 1.06
N ALA A 20 -6.49 -2.20 0.05
CA ALA A 20 -6.94 -3.58 0.13
C ALA A 20 -5.72 -4.46 0.47
N PRO A 21 -5.63 -4.99 1.70
CA PRO A 21 -4.44 -5.72 2.15
C PRO A 21 -4.50 -7.22 1.82
N THR A 22 -5.06 -7.57 0.69
CA THR A 22 -5.18 -8.96 0.25
C THR A 22 -4.11 -9.27 -0.79
N MET A 23 -3.32 -10.31 -0.53
CA MET A 23 -2.30 -10.77 -1.46
C MET A 23 -2.92 -11.58 -2.61
N PRO A 24 -2.27 -11.66 -3.77
CA PRO A 24 -2.66 -12.60 -4.82
C PRO A 24 -2.69 -14.02 -4.26
N GLY A 25 -3.75 -14.77 -4.55
CA GLY A 25 -3.94 -16.11 -4.00
C GLY A 25 -4.61 -16.11 -2.62
N GLY A 26 -4.93 -14.95 -2.07
CA GLY A 26 -5.59 -14.80 -0.78
C GLY A 26 -4.62 -14.62 0.37
N GLY A 27 -5.16 -14.37 1.54
CA GLY A 27 -4.38 -14.16 2.74
C GLY A 27 -3.94 -12.72 2.94
N VAL A 28 -3.35 -12.45 4.10
CA VAL A 28 -2.91 -11.11 4.51
C VAL A 28 -1.44 -11.19 4.94
N HIS A 29 -0.62 -10.29 4.39
CA HIS A 29 0.79 -10.21 4.78
C HIS A 29 0.89 -9.78 6.25
N PRO A 30 1.91 -10.27 7.00
CA PRO A 30 2.09 -9.90 8.41
C PRO A 30 2.09 -8.39 8.68
N LEU A 31 2.50 -7.58 7.71
CA LEU A 31 2.50 -6.13 7.83
C LEU A 31 1.11 -5.57 8.14
N PHE A 32 0.06 -6.24 7.70
CA PHE A 32 -1.34 -5.84 7.90
C PHE A 32 -2.08 -6.76 8.89
N ALA A 33 -1.37 -7.61 9.60
CA ALA A 33 -1.98 -8.58 10.51
C ALA A 33 -2.75 -7.89 11.63
N GLY A 34 -3.92 -8.44 11.97
CA GLY A 34 -4.75 -7.93 13.07
C GLY A 34 -5.40 -6.59 12.81
N GLY A 35 -5.29 -6.05 11.58
CA GLY A 35 -5.85 -4.76 11.22
C GLY A 35 -7.27 -4.85 10.73
N GLU A 36 -7.83 -3.70 10.36
CA GLU A 36 -9.16 -3.61 9.75
C GLU A 36 -9.14 -4.14 8.32
N ASP A 37 -10.31 -4.58 7.81
CA ASP A 37 -10.43 -5.13 6.46
C ASP A 37 -10.12 -4.10 5.37
N ALA A 38 -10.42 -2.82 5.63
CA ALA A 38 -10.23 -1.74 4.68
C ALA A 38 -9.50 -0.57 5.36
N PRO A 39 -8.22 -0.75 5.73
CA PRO A 39 -7.47 0.32 6.36
C PRO A 39 -7.26 1.49 5.40
N ARG A 40 -7.16 2.69 5.97
CA ARG A 40 -6.91 3.91 5.20
C ARG A 40 -5.55 4.46 5.53
N PHE A 41 -4.82 4.88 4.49
CA PHE A 41 -3.49 5.43 4.64
C PHE A 41 -3.38 6.76 3.90
N TYR A 42 -2.42 7.58 4.30
CA TYR A 42 -2.18 8.88 3.68
C TYR A 42 -1.14 8.73 2.57
N PHE A 43 -1.47 9.25 1.40
CA PHE A 43 -0.63 9.18 0.21
C PHE A 43 -0.20 10.57 -0.23
N VAL A 44 1.04 10.70 -0.68
CA VAL A 44 1.53 11.85 -1.43
C VAL A 44 2.55 11.31 -2.43
N HIS A 45 2.13 11.07 -3.69
CA HIS A 45 3.05 10.53 -4.68
C HIS A 45 2.53 10.75 -6.11
N SER A 46 3.47 10.87 -7.05
CA SER A 46 3.18 10.95 -8.49
C SER A 46 3.54 9.67 -9.23
N PHE A 47 4.28 8.79 -8.59
CA PHE A 47 4.75 7.51 -9.14
C PHE A 47 4.26 6.38 -8.26
N HIS A 48 4.17 5.19 -8.82
CA HIS A 48 3.80 4.00 -8.06
C HIS A 48 4.70 2.82 -8.43
N PHE A 49 4.72 1.80 -7.57
CA PHE A 49 5.46 0.57 -7.83
C PHE A 49 4.86 -0.15 -9.04
N GLU A 50 5.74 -0.73 -9.84
CA GLU A 50 5.36 -1.67 -10.88
C GLU A 50 6.14 -2.96 -10.65
N CYS A 51 5.43 -3.98 -10.13
CA CYS A 51 6.07 -5.24 -9.78
C CYS A 51 6.17 -6.16 -10.98
N ASP A 52 7.37 -6.69 -11.23
CA ASP A 52 7.56 -7.72 -12.25
C ASP A 52 6.86 -9.02 -11.86
N ARG A 53 6.72 -9.26 -10.55
CA ARG A 53 6.13 -10.48 -10.00
C ARG A 53 4.91 -10.13 -9.19
N PRO A 54 3.70 -10.56 -9.61
CA PRO A 54 2.46 -10.24 -8.88
C PRO A 54 2.47 -10.72 -7.44
N GLU A 55 3.17 -11.80 -7.13
CA GLU A 55 3.25 -12.32 -5.77
C GLU A 55 3.99 -11.40 -4.80
N ASP A 56 4.72 -10.41 -5.30
CA ASP A 56 5.37 -9.41 -4.45
C ASP A 56 4.41 -8.35 -3.94
N VAL A 57 3.21 -8.25 -4.52
CA VAL A 57 2.21 -7.26 -4.11
C VAL A 57 1.51 -7.75 -2.85
N THR A 58 1.57 -6.96 -1.77
CA THR A 58 0.93 -7.30 -0.49
C THR A 58 -0.33 -6.50 -0.22
N ALA A 59 -0.53 -5.39 -0.91
CA ALA A 59 -1.74 -4.58 -0.80
C ALA A 59 -1.90 -3.72 -2.04
N THR A 60 -3.13 -3.40 -2.37
CA THR A 60 -3.46 -2.58 -3.54
C THR A 60 -4.31 -1.38 -3.14
N CYS A 61 -4.26 -0.35 -3.97
CA CYS A 61 -5.09 0.84 -3.85
C CYS A 61 -5.55 1.23 -5.24
N VAL A 62 -6.72 1.86 -5.34
CA VAL A 62 -7.24 2.34 -6.62
C VAL A 62 -7.18 3.86 -6.65
N TYR A 63 -6.48 4.40 -7.66
CA TYR A 63 -6.47 5.82 -7.95
C TYR A 63 -6.42 5.98 -9.47
N GLY A 64 -7.60 6.09 -10.07
CA GLY A 64 -7.78 5.99 -11.51
C GLY A 64 -7.71 4.54 -11.97
N LYS A 65 -6.67 3.82 -11.57
CA LYS A 65 -6.49 2.38 -11.80
C LYS A 65 -5.90 1.75 -10.54
N PRO A 66 -6.01 0.41 -10.39
CA PRO A 66 -5.34 -0.27 -9.28
C PRO A 66 -3.82 -0.15 -9.38
N PHE A 67 -3.15 0.02 -8.23
CA PHE A 67 -1.70 0.00 -8.16
C PHE A 67 -1.26 -0.68 -6.87
N ALA A 68 -0.02 -1.15 -6.84
CA ALA A 68 0.56 -1.78 -5.66
C ALA A 68 0.82 -0.70 -4.59
N ALA A 69 0.11 -0.77 -3.47
CA ALA A 69 0.31 0.15 -2.36
C ALA A 69 1.38 -0.35 -1.40
N SER A 70 1.62 -1.65 -1.39
CA SER A 70 2.65 -2.29 -0.57
C SER A 70 3.20 -3.49 -1.30
N VAL A 71 4.50 -3.74 -1.13
CA VAL A 71 5.20 -4.85 -1.78
C VAL A 71 6.12 -5.51 -0.78
N ALA A 72 6.44 -6.80 -1.01
CA ALA A 72 7.39 -7.52 -0.19
C ALA A 72 8.08 -8.62 -1.00
N ARG A 73 9.37 -8.80 -0.74
CA ARG A 73 10.15 -9.92 -1.27
C ARG A 73 11.13 -10.35 -0.18
N GLY A 74 10.92 -11.56 0.36
CA GLY A 74 11.72 -12.01 1.50
C GLY A 74 11.53 -11.10 2.69
N ASN A 75 12.62 -10.53 3.19
CA ASN A 75 12.60 -9.61 4.33
C ASN A 75 12.65 -8.13 3.92
N ILE A 76 12.46 -7.84 2.64
CA ILE A 76 12.41 -6.47 2.15
C ILE A 76 10.95 -6.11 1.91
N TRP A 77 10.45 -5.11 2.67
CA TRP A 77 9.06 -4.64 2.62
C TRP A 77 9.03 -3.18 2.26
N GLY A 78 8.12 -2.79 1.38
CA GLY A 78 7.97 -1.40 0.96
C GLY A 78 6.51 -0.98 0.90
N VAL A 79 6.25 0.29 1.20
CA VAL A 79 4.92 0.87 1.12
C VAL A 79 4.97 2.16 0.32
N GLN A 80 3.88 2.47 -0.39
CA GLN A 80 3.74 3.68 -1.18
C GLN A 80 3.21 4.85 -0.35
N PHE A 81 2.49 4.56 0.71
CA PHE A 81 1.88 5.58 1.58
C PHE A 81 2.84 5.97 2.70
N HIS A 82 2.41 6.96 3.51
CA HIS A 82 3.19 7.47 4.65
C HIS A 82 2.62 6.93 5.96
N PRO A 83 3.18 5.86 6.55
CA PRO A 83 2.68 5.33 7.82
C PRO A 83 2.72 6.38 8.93
N GLU A 84 3.76 7.21 8.96
CA GLU A 84 3.92 8.23 9.99
C GLU A 84 2.83 9.30 9.95
N LYS A 85 2.11 9.42 8.82
CA LYS A 85 1.00 10.37 8.64
C LYS A 85 -0.35 9.68 8.65
N SER A 86 -0.41 8.38 8.94
CA SER A 86 -1.62 7.56 8.80
C SER A 86 -2.26 7.21 10.14
N HIS A 87 -1.95 7.95 11.22
CA HIS A 87 -2.55 7.81 12.54
C HIS A 87 -2.56 6.36 13.03
N ARG A 88 -3.71 5.84 13.51
CA ARG A 88 -3.79 4.50 14.06
C ARG A 88 -3.44 3.39 13.06
N PHE A 89 -3.76 3.59 11.78
CA PHE A 89 -3.44 2.62 10.74
C PHE A 89 -1.93 2.51 10.54
N GLY A 90 -1.25 3.65 10.55
CA GLY A 90 0.20 3.68 10.44
C GLY A 90 0.89 3.11 11.67
N ALA A 91 0.37 3.41 12.86
CA ALA A 91 0.92 2.89 14.11
C ALA A 91 0.81 1.36 14.15
N ALA A 92 -0.32 0.80 13.74
CA ALA A 92 -0.51 -0.64 13.69
C ALA A 92 0.45 -1.29 12.69
N LEU A 93 0.65 -0.66 11.54
CA LEU A 93 1.55 -1.18 10.50
C LEU A 93 3.01 -1.18 10.98
N LEU A 94 3.45 -0.10 11.61
CA LEU A 94 4.82 0.00 12.12
C LEU A 94 5.07 -1.00 13.24
N ARG A 95 4.09 -1.25 14.11
CA ARG A 95 4.18 -2.27 15.14
C ARG A 95 4.31 -3.65 14.52
N ASN A 96 3.51 -3.95 13.51
CA ASN A 96 3.59 -5.24 12.80
C ASN A 96 4.96 -5.42 12.15
N PHE A 97 5.51 -4.37 11.57
CA PHE A 97 6.84 -4.43 10.98
C PHE A 97 7.88 -4.77 12.04
N ALA A 98 7.83 -4.12 13.19
CA ALA A 98 8.78 -4.35 14.27
C ALA A 98 8.69 -5.78 14.84
N GLU A 99 7.47 -6.36 14.86
CA GLU A 99 7.24 -7.70 15.43
C GLU A 99 7.54 -8.84 14.46
N HIS A 100 7.41 -8.60 13.16
CA HIS A 100 7.44 -9.68 12.16
C HIS A 100 8.58 -9.56 11.14
N ALA A 101 9.29 -8.44 11.15
CA ALA A 101 10.40 -8.26 10.21
C ALA A 101 11.67 -8.97 10.65
#